data_292fe89ad45aa20056ea7a359a353939
#
_entry.id   292fe89ad45aa20056ea7a359a353939
#
_cell.length_a   1.000
_cell.length_b   1.000
_cell.length_c   1.000
_cell.angle_alpha   90.00
_cell.angle_beta   90.00
_cell.angle_gamma   90.00
#
_symmetry.space_group_name_H-M   'P 1'
#
loop_
_entity.id
_entity.type
_entity.pdbx_description
1 polymer ?
#
loop_
_entity_poly.entity_id
_entity_poly.type
_entity_poly.pdbx_seq_one_letter_code
_entity_poly.pdbx_strand_id
1 'polypeptide(L)'
;MKMYTDIVDAVKEAAGLVGIKKIIPSGTAIQNARTTFIGDHMNRDGYHLDLKTGRYTAACTWFEALTGQNVIGAPYSPKGMNYDEKEVAQTAAHAAILCPDKVTHLVDLKQPASKANYNEANVPEYTLPDALTLENGKPVTTAEQWTKKRRPELLRLFETEMFGKAPKHPKDMHFEVLTEDSHALGGLATRKEVNVYLTKDNKKYFTILMYIPNQRAGTVPLFFGLNFKGNHTISTDPGISYPTLEKQKEFRWEKLPERGVASARWPIETIMKNGYALATIYRGDIDPDFDDAFKNGVHPLFYQKEQRRPADNEWGTIAAWAWAMSCAMDYFETDKEIDASKVAVFGHSRHGKAALWAGATDPRFSLIISNCS
;
A
#
# COMPACT_ATOMS: atom_id res chain seq x y z
N MET A 1 11.27 26.59 -27.42
CA MET A 1 11.74 25.90 -28.66
C MET A 1 12.84 26.65 -29.41
N LYS A 2 12.81 27.99 -29.57
CA LYS A 2 13.86 28.73 -30.29
C LYS A 2 15.27 28.43 -29.78
N MET A 3 15.51 28.54 -28.47
CA MET A 3 16.82 28.26 -27.87
C MET A 3 17.36 26.84 -28.16
N TYR A 4 16.51 25.83 -28.21
CA TYR A 4 16.93 24.46 -28.56
C TYR A 4 17.40 24.37 -29.99
N THR A 5 16.67 24.96 -30.94
CA THR A 5 17.07 24.99 -32.35
C THR A 5 18.40 25.72 -32.54
N ASP A 6 18.55 26.89 -31.92
CA ASP A 6 19.77 27.67 -31.96
C ASP A 6 21.00 26.88 -31.42
N ILE A 7 20.81 26.07 -30.36
CA ILE A 7 21.86 25.18 -29.81
C ILE A 7 22.21 24.06 -30.78
N VAL A 8 21.22 23.40 -31.38
CA VAL A 8 21.46 22.32 -32.36
C VAL A 8 22.25 22.84 -33.56
N ASP A 9 21.86 23.99 -34.08
CA ASP A 9 22.53 24.60 -35.22
C ASP A 9 23.98 25.01 -34.89
N ALA A 10 24.21 25.65 -33.73
CA ALA A 10 25.53 26.02 -33.25
C ALA A 10 26.46 24.81 -33.04
N VAL A 11 25.91 23.70 -32.47
CA VAL A 11 26.70 22.46 -32.28
C VAL A 11 27.09 21.84 -33.62
N LYS A 12 26.21 21.86 -34.62
CA LYS A 12 26.52 21.37 -35.97
C LYS A 12 27.58 22.21 -36.68
N GLU A 13 27.45 23.51 -36.60
CA GLU A 13 28.42 24.43 -37.14
C GLU A 13 29.79 24.19 -36.50
N ALA A 14 29.87 24.17 -35.18
CA ALA A 14 31.11 23.90 -34.46
C ALA A 14 31.74 22.55 -34.82
N ALA A 15 30.92 21.50 -34.90
CA ALA A 15 31.37 20.16 -35.29
C ALA A 15 31.93 20.13 -36.70
N GLY A 16 31.28 20.84 -37.63
CA GLY A 16 31.75 21.00 -39.01
C GLY A 16 33.10 21.71 -39.10
N LEU A 17 33.29 22.79 -38.33
CA LEU A 17 34.56 23.55 -38.29
C LEU A 17 35.76 22.73 -37.83
N VAL A 18 35.53 21.75 -36.93
CA VAL A 18 36.63 20.91 -36.40
C VAL A 18 36.62 19.47 -36.94
N GLY A 19 35.82 19.19 -37.97
CA GLY A 19 35.78 17.91 -38.66
C GLY A 19 35.15 16.75 -37.89
N ILE A 20 34.36 17.04 -36.87
CA ILE A 20 33.61 16.01 -36.10
C ILE A 20 32.42 15.53 -36.95
N LYS A 21 32.41 14.22 -37.27
CA LYS A 21 31.38 13.60 -38.10
C LYS A 21 30.21 13.03 -37.34
N LYS A 22 30.36 12.75 -36.05
CA LYS A 22 29.32 12.10 -35.24
C LYS A 22 28.97 12.94 -34.01
N ILE A 23 27.76 13.42 -33.97
CA ILE A 23 27.18 14.14 -32.84
C ILE A 23 26.19 13.18 -32.14
N ILE A 24 26.29 13.05 -30.84
CA ILE A 24 25.34 12.25 -30.04
C ILE A 24 24.20 13.16 -29.59
N PRO A 25 22.95 12.93 -30.04
CA PRO A 25 21.84 13.87 -29.84
C PRO A 25 21.18 13.76 -28.46
N SER A 26 21.98 13.76 -27.37
CA SER A 26 21.47 13.64 -26.01
C SER A 26 20.53 14.78 -25.63
N GLY A 27 20.79 16.01 -26.09
CA GLY A 27 19.92 17.15 -25.88
C GLY A 27 18.55 16.97 -26.54
N THR A 28 18.53 16.41 -27.75
CA THR A 28 17.27 16.07 -28.46
C THR A 28 16.49 14.98 -27.70
N ALA A 29 17.20 13.96 -27.23
CA ALA A 29 16.56 12.90 -26.42
C ALA A 29 15.91 13.46 -25.14
N ILE A 30 16.57 14.39 -24.46
CA ILE A 30 15.98 15.07 -23.30
C ILE A 30 14.74 15.88 -23.70
N GLN A 31 14.79 16.61 -24.81
CA GLN A 31 13.62 17.36 -25.29
C GLN A 31 12.47 16.42 -25.71
N ASN A 32 12.77 15.30 -26.35
CA ASN A 32 11.76 14.27 -26.67
C ASN A 32 11.06 13.77 -25.40
N ALA A 33 11.82 13.40 -24.36
CA ALA A 33 11.28 12.92 -23.09
C ALA A 33 10.41 13.99 -22.39
N ARG A 34 10.78 15.28 -22.50
CA ARG A 34 9.99 16.40 -21.95
C ARG A 34 8.62 16.55 -22.61
N THR A 35 8.39 16.01 -23.79
CA THR A 35 7.06 16.02 -24.44
C THR A 35 6.09 15.01 -23.84
N THR A 36 6.53 14.13 -22.95
CA THR A 36 5.75 13.10 -22.27
C THR A 36 5.25 13.59 -20.90
N PHE A 37 4.68 12.67 -20.11
CA PHE A 37 4.27 12.96 -18.73
C PHE A 37 5.40 13.38 -17.80
N ILE A 38 6.66 13.10 -18.15
CA ILE A 38 7.83 13.49 -17.35
C ILE A 38 7.97 15.03 -17.33
N GLY A 39 7.60 15.70 -18.43
CA GLY A 39 7.65 17.15 -18.50
C GLY A 39 9.04 17.71 -18.18
N ASP A 40 9.10 18.77 -17.39
CA ASP A 40 10.35 19.47 -17.06
C ASP A 40 11.05 18.94 -15.80
N HIS A 41 10.86 17.67 -15.46
CA HIS A 41 11.44 17.05 -14.26
C HIS A 41 12.74 16.28 -14.50
N MET A 42 13.45 16.58 -15.61
CA MET A 42 14.69 15.89 -15.97
C MET A 42 15.96 16.57 -15.44
N ASN A 43 15.81 17.70 -14.75
CA ASN A 43 16.89 18.45 -14.13
C ASN A 43 16.72 18.43 -12.60
N ARG A 44 17.83 18.41 -11.85
CA ARG A 44 17.84 18.46 -10.37
C ARG A 44 18.02 19.87 -9.81
N ASP A 45 18.62 20.78 -10.55
CA ASP A 45 19.02 22.12 -10.10
C ASP A 45 18.94 23.19 -11.18
N GLY A 46 18.23 22.90 -12.27
CA GLY A 46 18.12 23.79 -13.44
C GLY A 46 19.24 23.66 -14.47
N TYR A 47 20.37 23.04 -14.12
CA TYR A 47 21.53 22.85 -15.00
C TYR A 47 21.87 21.38 -15.23
N HIS A 48 21.88 20.58 -14.17
CA HIS A 48 22.33 19.21 -14.23
C HIS A 48 21.15 18.26 -14.38
N LEU A 49 21.33 17.26 -15.22
CA LEU A 49 20.34 16.17 -15.32
C LEU A 49 20.14 15.50 -13.98
N ASP A 50 18.89 15.16 -13.67
CA ASP A 50 18.58 14.36 -12.50
C ASP A 50 19.32 13.00 -12.55
N LEU A 51 19.50 12.39 -11.38
CA LEU A 51 20.32 11.20 -11.24
C LEU A 51 19.69 9.93 -11.81
N LYS A 52 18.43 9.99 -12.18
CA LYS A 52 17.61 8.85 -12.59
C LYS A 52 17.23 8.99 -14.06
N THR A 53 16.11 9.64 -14.35
CA THR A 53 15.52 9.67 -15.68
C THR A 53 16.35 10.46 -16.69
N GLY A 54 16.83 11.65 -16.32
CA GLY A 54 17.63 12.49 -17.22
C GLY A 54 18.98 11.85 -17.60
N ARG A 55 19.73 11.35 -16.60
CA ARG A 55 21.01 10.67 -16.88
C ARG A 55 20.82 9.36 -17.64
N TYR A 56 19.76 8.62 -17.33
CA TYR A 56 19.48 7.37 -18.04
C TYR A 56 19.09 7.61 -19.50
N THR A 57 18.27 8.62 -19.77
CA THR A 57 17.95 9.02 -21.16
C THR A 57 19.21 9.38 -21.95
N ALA A 58 20.11 10.17 -21.37
CA ALA A 58 21.39 10.48 -22.00
C ALA A 58 22.24 9.20 -22.22
N ALA A 59 22.33 8.33 -21.21
CA ALA A 59 23.08 7.07 -21.33
C ALA A 59 22.52 6.15 -22.43
N CYS A 60 21.19 6.02 -22.53
CA CYS A 60 20.52 5.29 -23.62
C CYS A 60 20.87 5.84 -24.99
N THR A 61 20.93 7.18 -25.15
CA THR A 61 21.29 7.84 -26.39
C THR A 61 22.75 7.53 -26.75
N TRP A 62 23.66 7.59 -25.76
CA TRP A 62 25.08 7.25 -25.99
C TRP A 62 25.23 5.78 -26.34
N PHE A 63 24.55 4.88 -25.65
CA PHE A 63 24.62 3.45 -25.95
C PHE A 63 24.22 3.16 -27.40
N GLU A 64 23.07 3.64 -27.85
CA GLU A 64 22.59 3.38 -29.20
C GLU A 64 23.46 4.08 -30.24
N ALA A 65 23.88 5.33 -29.99
CA ALA A 65 24.78 6.06 -30.91
C ALA A 65 26.13 5.36 -31.11
N LEU A 66 26.69 4.76 -30.06
CA LEU A 66 28.02 4.14 -30.12
C LEU A 66 27.99 2.70 -30.61
N THR A 67 26.96 1.93 -30.19
CA THR A 67 26.90 0.51 -30.51
C THR A 67 26.07 0.19 -31.76
N GLY A 68 25.17 1.09 -32.17
CA GLY A 68 24.18 0.84 -33.22
C GLY A 68 23.06 -0.11 -32.79
N GLN A 69 23.03 -0.56 -31.51
CA GLN A 69 22.01 -1.44 -31.01
C GLN A 69 20.82 -0.63 -30.49
N ASN A 70 19.61 -1.02 -30.86
CA ASN A 70 18.40 -0.39 -30.37
C ASN A 70 18.29 -0.54 -28.84
N VAL A 71 18.12 0.58 -28.14
CA VAL A 71 18.07 0.61 -26.68
C VAL A 71 16.70 0.25 -26.11
N ILE A 72 15.64 0.25 -26.95
CA ILE A 72 14.29 -0.09 -26.50
C ILE A 72 14.27 -1.55 -26.03
N GLY A 73 13.79 -1.76 -24.81
CA GLY A 73 13.76 -3.08 -24.19
C GLY A 73 15.05 -3.51 -23.48
N ALA A 74 16.10 -2.67 -23.49
CA ALA A 74 17.32 -2.96 -22.72
C ALA A 74 16.99 -3.25 -21.24
N PRO A 75 17.59 -4.30 -20.62
CA PRO A 75 17.16 -4.77 -19.30
C PRO A 75 17.55 -3.82 -18.16
N TYR A 76 18.65 -3.11 -18.29
CA TYR A 76 19.14 -2.22 -17.24
C TYR A 76 18.22 -1.02 -17.02
N SER A 77 18.09 -0.61 -15.77
CA SER A 77 17.56 0.70 -15.35
C SER A 77 18.17 1.13 -14.02
N PRO A 78 18.28 2.44 -13.74
CA PRO A 78 18.73 2.94 -12.46
C PRO A 78 17.84 2.47 -11.30
N LYS A 79 18.42 2.32 -10.12
CA LYS A 79 17.66 1.99 -8.90
C LYS A 79 16.56 3.03 -8.64
N GLY A 80 15.34 2.56 -8.41
CA GLY A 80 14.18 3.39 -8.14
C GLY A 80 13.52 4.04 -9.37
N MET A 81 13.94 3.67 -10.58
CA MET A 81 13.22 4.03 -11.80
C MET A 81 12.06 3.06 -12.02
N ASN A 82 10.87 3.57 -12.29
CA ASN A 82 9.73 2.72 -12.64
C ASN A 82 9.75 2.33 -14.13
N TYR A 83 8.85 1.41 -14.49
CA TYR A 83 8.78 0.88 -15.86
C TYR A 83 8.48 1.99 -16.90
N ASP A 84 7.54 2.88 -16.60
CA ASP A 84 7.08 3.92 -17.52
C ASP A 84 8.16 5.00 -17.73
N GLU A 85 8.88 5.39 -16.68
CA GLU A 85 10.05 6.26 -16.77
C GLU A 85 11.16 5.64 -17.65
N LYS A 86 11.37 4.32 -17.51
CA LYS A 86 12.32 3.56 -18.32
C LYS A 86 11.92 3.54 -19.79
N GLU A 87 10.65 3.25 -20.07
CA GLU A 87 10.09 3.23 -21.43
C GLU A 87 10.24 4.58 -22.11
N VAL A 88 9.89 5.67 -21.42
CA VAL A 88 10.08 7.03 -21.93
C VAL A 88 11.55 7.31 -22.25
N ALA A 89 12.45 7.00 -21.32
CA ALA A 89 13.88 7.27 -21.50
C ALA A 89 14.47 6.54 -22.72
N GLN A 90 14.13 5.27 -22.90
CA GLN A 90 14.59 4.43 -24.01
C GLN A 90 13.97 4.89 -25.34
N THR A 91 12.66 5.16 -25.36
CA THR A 91 11.97 5.61 -26.58
C THR A 91 12.42 7.00 -27.00
N ALA A 92 12.64 7.92 -26.05
CA ALA A 92 13.12 9.26 -26.33
C ALA A 92 14.55 9.25 -26.88
N ALA A 93 15.41 8.37 -26.37
CA ALA A 93 16.76 8.16 -26.89
C ALA A 93 16.74 7.61 -28.31
N HIS A 94 15.98 6.55 -28.55
CA HIS A 94 15.83 5.94 -29.87
C HIS A 94 15.30 6.96 -30.92
N ALA A 95 14.23 7.70 -30.56
CA ALA A 95 13.68 8.72 -31.44
C ALA A 95 14.69 9.83 -31.77
N ALA A 96 15.57 10.19 -30.82
CA ALA A 96 16.63 11.17 -31.08
C ALA A 96 17.74 10.62 -32.01
N ILE A 97 18.02 9.34 -31.99
CA ILE A 97 18.94 8.71 -32.94
C ILE A 97 18.36 8.75 -34.35
N LEU A 98 17.06 8.50 -34.51
CA LEU A 98 16.36 8.54 -35.80
C LEU A 98 16.18 9.97 -36.34
N CYS A 99 15.92 10.93 -35.43
CA CYS A 99 15.67 12.33 -35.77
C CYS A 99 16.53 13.26 -34.87
N PRO A 100 17.85 13.36 -35.11
CA PRO A 100 18.77 14.02 -34.18
C PRO A 100 18.58 15.54 -34.06
N ASP A 101 17.99 16.16 -35.04
CA ASP A 101 17.93 17.63 -35.19
C ASP A 101 16.56 18.22 -34.85
N LYS A 102 15.57 17.36 -34.58
CA LYS A 102 14.18 17.79 -34.33
C LYS A 102 13.63 17.07 -33.12
N VAL A 103 12.88 17.80 -32.32
CA VAL A 103 12.11 17.22 -31.23
C VAL A 103 11.00 16.32 -31.80
N THR A 104 11.03 15.07 -31.42
CA THR A 104 9.94 14.13 -31.68
C THR A 104 8.95 14.23 -30.51
N HIS A 105 7.72 14.58 -30.81
CA HIS A 105 6.65 14.63 -29.81
C HIS A 105 6.17 13.21 -29.48
N LEU A 106 6.50 12.75 -28.32
CA LEU A 106 6.12 11.43 -27.80
C LEU A 106 4.82 11.52 -26.98
N VAL A 107 3.85 12.28 -27.48
CA VAL A 107 2.58 12.56 -26.79
C VAL A 107 1.76 11.31 -26.46
N ASP A 108 1.95 10.24 -27.21
CA ASP A 108 1.30 8.95 -26.96
C ASP A 108 1.94 8.19 -25.80
N LEU A 109 3.16 8.57 -25.40
CA LEU A 109 3.77 8.21 -24.13
C LEU A 109 3.35 9.20 -23.04
N LYS A 110 2.11 9.60 -23.01
CA LYS A 110 1.51 10.17 -21.80
C LYS A 110 1.70 9.15 -20.70
N GLN A 111 1.89 9.63 -19.46
CA GLN A 111 1.73 8.76 -18.30
C GLN A 111 0.51 7.90 -18.61
N PRO A 112 0.63 6.60 -18.71
CA PRO A 112 -0.54 5.80 -19.01
C PRO A 112 -1.57 6.24 -17.99
N ALA A 113 -2.58 6.93 -18.45
CA ALA A 113 -3.79 7.14 -17.70
C ALA A 113 -4.14 5.75 -17.26
N SER A 114 -3.87 5.41 -16.03
CA SER A 114 -3.75 4.07 -15.46
C SER A 114 -4.11 3.03 -16.52
N LYS A 115 -3.32 1.99 -16.79
CA LYS A 115 -3.69 0.90 -17.74
C LYS A 115 -5.07 0.32 -17.41
N ALA A 116 -5.82 0.99 -16.54
CA ALA A 116 -7.19 0.75 -16.21
C ALA A 116 -8.03 0.92 -17.48
N ASN A 117 -8.60 -0.18 -17.89
CA ASN A 117 -9.56 -0.18 -18.96
C ASN A 117 -10.88 0.44 -18.46
N TYR A 118 -11.11 1.69 -18.81
CA TYR A 118 -12.38 2.37 -18.49
C TYR A 118 -13.48 2.14 -19.52
N ASN A 119 -13.18 1.44 -20.61
CA ASN A 119 -14.18 1.09 -21.60
C ASN A 119 -14.74 -0.31 -21.27
N GLU A 120 -15.95 -0.36 -20.76
CA GLU A 120 -16.69 -1.58 -20.44
C GLU A 120 -16.72 -2.57 -21.62
N ALA A 121 -16.78 -2.09 -22.86
CA ALA A 121 -16.78 -2.93 -24.05
C ALA A 121 -15.47 -3.72 -24.25
N ASN A 122 -14.39 -3.31 -23.61
CA ASN A 122 -13.10 -4.00 -23.67
C ASN A 122 -12.91 -5.01 -22.51
N VAL A 123 -13.89 -5.11 -21.60
CA VAL A 123 -13.84 -6.14 -20.54
C VAL A 123 -14.17 -7.48 -21.18
N PRO A 124 -13.30 -8.50 -21.05
CA PRO A 124 -13.58 -9.82 -21.60
C PRO A 124 -14.84 -10.41 -20.96
N GLU A 125 -15.60 -11.14 -21.71
CA GLU A 125 -16.68 -11.95 -21.15
C GLU A 125 -16.07 -12.99 -20.19
N TYR A 126 -16.62 -13.09 -18.99
CA TYR A 126 -16.20 -14.06 -18.00
C TYR A 126 -17.41 -14.59 -17.22
N THR A 127 -17.28 -15.81 -16.74
CA THR A 127 -18.29 -16.44 -15.88
C THR A 127 -17.75 -16.49 -14.46
N LEU A 128 -18.47 -15.88 -13.51
CA LEU A 128 -18.13 -16.00 -12.09
C LEU A 128 -18.38 -17.43 -11.61
N PRO A 129 -17.48 -18.00 -10.79
CA PRO A 129 -17.77 -19.26 -10.12
C PRO A 129 -19.05 -19.14 -9.28
N ASP A 130 -19.92 -20.12 -9.37
CA ASP A 130 -21.14 -20.13 -8.57
C ASP A 130 -20.81 -20.38 -7.09
N ALA A 131 -21.10 -19.38 -6.23
CA ALA A 131 -20.88 -19.47 -4.81
C ALA A 131 -21.73 -20.58 -4.14
N LEU A 132 -22.86 -20.94 -4.73
CA LEU A 132 -23.80 -21.93 -4.19
C LEU A 132 -23.66 -23.33 -4.81
N THR A 133 -22.52 -23.61 -5.44
CA THR A 133 -22.18 -24.95 -5.94
C THR A 133 -21.01 -25.51 -5.15
N LEU A 134 -21.17 -26.70 -4.55
CA LEU A 134 -20.10 -27.43 -3.85
C LEU A 134 -18.97 -27.85 -4.81
N GLU A 135 -17.77 -28.12 -4.31
CA GLU A 135 -16.64 -28.64 -5.11
C GLU A 135 -17.01 -29.89 -5.92
N ASN A 136 -17.95 -30.71 -5.44
CA ASN A 136 -18.43 -31.90 -6.14
C ASN A 136 -19.55 -31.65 -7.15
N GLY A 137 -19.86 -30.37 -7.46
CA GLY A 137 -20.86 -29.98 -8.45
C GLY A 137 -22.30 -29.98 -7.91
N LYS A 138 -22.55 -30.35 -6.65
CA LYS A 138 -23.93 -30.35 -6.09
C LYS A 138 -24.35 -28.95 -5.64
N PRO A 139 -25.64 -28.55 -5.87
CA PRO A 139 -26.10 -27.25 -5.45
C PRO A 139 -26.22 -27.15 -3.92
N VAL A 140 -25.98 -25.96 -3.40
CA VAL A 140 -26.26 -25.56 -2.02
C VAL A 140 -27.65 -24.98 -1.96
N THR A 141 -28.58 -25.67 -1.31
CA THR A 141 -29.99 -25.31 -1.28
C THR A 141 -30.51 -24.89 0.10
N THR A 142 -29.68 -25.03 1.13
CA THR A 142 -30.04 -24.64 2.51
C THR A 142 -28.90 -23.87 3.20
N ALA A 143 -29.26 -23.03 4.17
CA ALA A 143 -28.31 -22.31 5.04
C ALA A 143 -27.37 -23.27 5.80
N GLU A 144 -27.88 -24.44 6.19
CA GLU A 144 -27.09 -25.47 6.85
C GLU A 144 -26.01 -26.05 5.92
N GLN A 145 -26.35 -26.35 4.67
CA GLN A 145 -25.37 -26.79 3.66
C GLN A 145 -24.31 -25.72 3.40
N TRP A 146 -24.71 -24.45 3.33
CA TRP A 146 -23.79 -23.36 3.24
C TRP A 146 -22.82 -23.34 4.43
N THR A 147 -23.35 -23.28 5.63
CA THR A 147 -22.55 -23.12 6.86
C THR A 147 -21.62 -24.30 7.12
N LYS A 148 -22.15 -25.54 6.93
CA LYS A 148 -21.41 -26.75 7.29
C LYS A 148 -20.55 -27.34 6.17
N LYS A 149 -20.79 -26.95 4.90
CA LYS A 149 -20.10 -27.54 3.74
C LYS A 149 -19.43 -26.45 2.88
N ARG A 150 -20.23 -25.61 2.22
CA ARG A 150 -19.70 -24.70 1.20
C ARG A 150 -18.78 -23.63 1.77
N ARG A 151 -19.18 -22.99 2.85
CA ARG A 151 -18.32 -21.98 3.50
C ARG A 151 -16.96 -22.55 3.94
N PRO A 152 -16.85 -23.71 4.59
CA PRO A 152 -15.57 -24.35 4.86
C PRO A 152 -14.75 -24.70 3.60
N GLU A 153 -15.38 -25.13 2.49
CA GLU A 153 -14.69 -25.36 1.21
C GLU A 153 -14.07 -24.05 0.70
N LEU A 154 -14.84 -22.96 0.68
CA LEU A 154 -14.35 -21.66 0.21
C LEU A 154 -13.24 -21.11 1.11
N LEU A 155 -13.38 -21.20 2.44
CA LEU A 155 -12.33 -20.75 3.36
C LEU A 155 -11.03 -21.53 3.12
N ARG A 156 -11.11 -22.85 2.99
CA ARG A 156 -9.95 -23.69 2.68
C ARG A 156 -9.30 -23.29 1.34
N LEU A 157 -10.10 -23.01 0.32
CA LEU A 157 -9.61 -22.57 -0.98
C LEU A 157 -8.82 -21.27 -0.87
N PHE A 158 -9.38 -20.26 -0.19
CA PHE A 158 -8.71 -18.98 0.03
C PHE A 158 -7.49 -19.09 0.94
N GLU A 159 -7.52 -19.95 1.96
CA GLU A 159 -6.34 -20.27 2.80
C GLU A 159 -5.23 -20.95 2.01
N THR A 160 -5.57 -21.81 1.05
CA THR A 160 -4.58 -22.56 0.29
C THR A 160 -3.97 -21.72 -0.84
N GLU A 161 -4.81 -20.98 -1.57
CA GLU A 161 -4.42 -20.40 -2.85
C GLU A 161 -4.14 -18.88 -2.79
N MET A 162 -4.59 -18.17 -1.74
CA MET A 162 -4.53 -16.72 -1.73
C MET A 162 -3.91 -16.11 -0.48
N PHE A 163 -4.43 -16.40 0.70
CA PHE A 163 -4.05 -15.70 1.93
C PHE A 163 -3.07 -16.44 2.81
N GLY A 164 -3.05 -17.76 2.69
CA GLY A 164 -2.36 -18.65 3.61
C GLY A 164 -3.13 -18.84 4.93
N LYS A 165 -2.81 -19.93 5.62
CA LYS A 165 -3.47 -20.29 6.88
C LYS A 165 -2.81 -19.59 8.05
N ALA A 166 -3.57 -18.73 8.72
CA ALA A 166 -3.14 -18.04 9.94
C ALA A 166 -3.12 -18.99 11.16
N PRO A 167 -2.21 -18.76 12.12
CA PRO A 167 -2.19 -19.50 13.38
C PRO A 167 -3.34 -19.09 14.30
N LYS A 168 -3.57 -19.90 15.35
CA LYS A 168 -4.43 -19.49 16.44
C LYS A 168 -3.83 -18.31 17.21
N HIS A 169 -4.68 -17.56 17.93
CA HIS A 169 -4.21 -16.50 18.82
C HIS A 169 -3.23 -17.07 19.86
N PRO A 170 -2.17 -16.28 20.23
CA PRO A 170 -1.22 -16.73 21.23
C PRO A 170 -1.87 -16.98 22.57
N LYS A 171 -1.49 -18.05 23.25
CA LYS A 171 -2.03 -18.38 24.58
C LYS A 171 -1.66 -17.34 25.66
N ASP A 172 -0.50 -16.69 25.48
CA ASP A 172 0.02 -15.68 26.40
C ASP A 172 -0.44 -14.27 26.01
N MET A 173 -1.36 -14.13 25.05
CA MET A 173 -1.89 -12.84 24.63
C MET A 173 -2.65 -12.18 25.80
N HIS A 174 -2.36 -10.92 26.03
CA HIS A 174 -3.01 -10.11 27.08
C HIS A 174 -3.05 -8.63 26.67
N PHE A 175 -3.84 -7.85 27.41
CA PHE A 175 -4.15 -6.47 27.09
C PHE A 175 -3.75 -5.54 28.22
N GLU A 176 -3.28 -4.34 27.87
CA GLU A 176 -2.97 -3.28 28.82
C GLU A 176 -3.46 -1.94 28.28
N VAL A 177 -4.29 -1.25 29.05
CA VAL A 177 -4.67 0.13 28.74
C VAL A 177 -3.52 1.04 29.14
N LEU A 178 -2.85 1.61 28.15
CA LEU A 178 -1.68 2.49 28.36
C LEU A 178 -2.10 3.89 28.77
N THR A 179 -3.13 4.41 28.08
CA THR A 179 -3.63 5.77 28.31
C THR A 179 -5.15 5.76 28.18
N GLU A 180 -5.81 6.55 29.03
CA GLU A 180 -7.22 6.83 28.94
C GLU A 180 -7.45 8.31 29.27
N ASP A 181 -8.17 9.03 28.38
CA ASP A 181 -8.50 10.44 28.56
C ASP A 181 -9.96 10.68 28.18
N SER A 182 -10.79 10.92 29.20
CA SER A 182 -12.22 11.19 29.03
C SER A 182 -12.54 12.59 28.49
N HIS A 183 -11.53 13.44 28.33
CA HIS A 183 -11.70 14.82 27.82
C HIS A 183 -11.20 15.00 26.39
N ALA A 184 -10.89 13.92 25.69
CA ALA A 184 -10.44 13.96 24.30
C ALA A 184 -11.47 14.66 23.39
N LEU A 185 -10.96 15.34 22.35
CA LEU A 185 -11.78 16.09 21.39
C LEU A 185 -12.71 17.13 22.09
N GLY A 186 -12.20 17.81 23.13
CA GLY A 186 -12.97 18.81 23.85
C GLY A 186 -14.09 18.21 24.70
N GLY A 187 -13.94 16.97 25.18
CA GLY A 187 -14.94 16.25 25.98
C GLY A 187 -15.99 15.50 25.16
N LEU A 188 -15.85 15.45 23.83
CA LEU A 188 -16.74 14.69 22.96
C LEU A 188 -16.55 13.19 23.12
N ALA A 189 -15.32 12.75 23.41
CA ALA A 189 -14.95 11.33 23.47
C ALA A 189 -13.99 11.00 24.61
N THR A 190 -13.99 9.74 25.01
CA THR A 190 -12.90 9.10 25.73
C THR A 190 -11.93 8.49 24.71
N ARG A 191 -10.64 8.90 24.76
CA ARG A 191 -9.58 8.26 23.99
C ARG A 191 -8.92 7.19 24.83
N LYS A 192 -8.69 6.00 24.27
CA LYS A 192 -7.89 4.94 24.86
C LYS A 192 -6.79 4.51 23.91
N GLU A 193 -5.61 4.20 24.44
CA GLU A 193 -4.60 3.44 23.74
C GLU A 193 -4.37 2.14 24.50
N VAL A 194 -4.48 1.02 23.79
CA VAL A 194 -4.42 -0.32 24.36
C VAL A 194 -3.37 -1.14 23.65
N ASN A 195 -2.40 -1.66 24.39
CA ASN A 195 -1.47 -2.64 23.85
C ASN A 195 -2.08 -4.04 23.90
N VAL A 196 -2.01 -4.72 22.77
CA VAL A 196 -2.26 -6.15 22.64
C VAL A 196 -0.90 -6.84 22.58
N TYR A 197 -0.47 -7.39 23.70
CA TYR A 197 0.79 -8.12 23.79
C TYR A 197 0.59 -9.55 23.28
N LEU A 198 1.45 -9.96 22.36
CA LEU A 198 1.42 -11.26 21.73
C LEU A 198 2.33 -12.29 22.41
N THR A 199 3.21 -11.81 23.29
CA THR A 199 4.19 -12.61 24.02
C THR A 199 4.20 -12.29 25.49
N LYS A 200 4.55 -13.26 26.33
CA LYS A 200 4.61 -13.12 27.78
C LYS A 200 5.65 -12.08 28.26
N ASP A 201 6.69 -11.84 27.46
CA ASP A 201 7.75 -10.88 27.76
C ASP A 201 7.46 -9.45 27.28
N ASN A 202 6.27 -9.22 26.74
CA ASN A 202 5.75 -7.92 26.27
C ASN A 202 6.57 -7.29 25.10
N LYS A 203 7.45 -8.06 24.45
CA LYS A 203 8.29 -7.51 23.39
C LYS A 203 7.58 -7.34 22.06
N LYS A 204 6.62 -8.23 21.75
CA LYS A 204 5.82 -8.10 20.53
C LYS A 204 4.39 -7.72 20.87
N TYR A 205 3.97 -6.58 20.36
CA TYR A 205 2.65 -6.02 20.56
C TYR A 205 2.25 -5.10 19.42
N PHE A 206 0.98 -4.84 19.29
CA PHE A 206 0.42 -3.75 18.52
C PHE A 206 -0.47 -2.88 19.40
N THR A 207 -0.68 -1.63 19.01
CA THR A 207 -1.44 -0.66 19.80
C THR A 207 -2.75 -0.33 19.11
N ILE A 208 -3.87 -0.58 19.79
CA ILE A 208 -5.21 -0.14 19.39
C ILE A 208 -5.37 1.30 19.88
N LEU A 209 -5.67 2.25 19.00
CA LEU A 209 -6.17 3.57 19.35
C LEU A 209 -7.68 3.56 19.22
N MET A 210 -8.38 3.99 20.27
CA MET A 210 -9.84 4.05 20.32
C MET A 210 -10.34 5.43 20.69
N TYR A 211 -11.47 5.82 20.09
CA TYR A 211 -12.30 6.92 20.51
C TYR A 211 -13.72 6.41 20.77
N ILE A 212 -14.24 6.69 21.95
CA ILE A 212 -15.55 6.23 22.41
C ILE A 212 -16.39 7.46 22.77
N PRO A 213 -17.58 7.66 22.20
CA PRO A 213 -18.38 8.87 22.48
C PRO A 213 -18.77 8.94 23.96
N ASN A 214 -18.61 10.12 24.58
CA ASN A 214 -18.99 10.32 25.99
C ASN A 214 -20.51 10.41 26.18
N GLN A 215 -21.21 10.96 25.18
CA GLN A 215 -22.66 11.02 25.21
C GLN A 215 -23.26 9.69 24.74
N ARG A 216 -23.46 8.76 25.68
CA ARG A 216 -24.00 7.43 25.43
C ARG A 216 -24.85 6.93 26.61
N ALA A 217 -25.80 6.03 26.33
CA ALA A 217 -26.66 5.40 27.31
C ALA A 217 -26.26 3.94 27.64
N GLY A 218 -25.02 3.53 27.34
CA GLY A 218 -24.53 2.17 27.54
C GLY A 218 -23.37 1.84 26.62
N THR A 219 -23.23 0.57 26.23
CA THR A 219 -22.24 0.15 25.25
C THR A 219 -22.58 0.68 23.85
N VAL A 220 -21.57 0.96 23.05
CA VAL A 220 -21.73 1.54 21.70
C VAL A 220 -21.17 0.63 20.62
N PRO A 221 -21.77 0.63 19.41
CA PRO A 221 -21.22 -0.07 18.26
C PRO A 221 -19.88 0.56 17.84
N LEU A 222 -19.01 -0.24 17.22
CA LEU A 222 -17.63 0.13 16.90
C LEU A 222 -17.34 0.03 15.40
N PHE A 223 -16.76 1.06 14.83
CA PHE A 223 -16.04 0.99 13.55
C PHE A 223 -14.57 0.69 13.80
N PHE A 224 -14.04 -0.36 13.17
CA PHE A 224 -12.67 -0.80 13.36
C PHE A 224 -11.94 -0.97 12.03
N GLY A 225 -10.77 -0.38 11.87
CA GLY A 225 -9.97 -0.48 10.66
C GLY A 225 -8.48 -0.24 10.86
N LEU A 226 -7.68 -0.65 9.89
CA LEU A 226 -6.22 -0.42 9.90
C LEU A 226 -5.89 0.94 9.31
N ASN A 227 -4.84 1.60 9.83
CA ASN A 227 -4.31 2.83 9.25
C ASN A 227 -2.95 2.60 8.57
N PHE A 228 -2.61 3.50 7.62
CA PHE A 228 -1.45 3.36 6.74
C PHE A 228 -0.16 3.95 7.31
N LYS A 229 -0.22 4.89 8.26
CA LYS A 229 0.91 5.76 8.58
C LYS A 229 1.21 5.89 10.07
N GLY A 230 0.52 5.14 10.91
CA GLY A 230 0.65 5.21 12.37
C GLY A 230 -0.55 5.90 13.03
N ASN A 231 -0.89 5.47 14.24
CA ASN A 231 -2.08 5.93 14.97
C ASN A 231 -2.10 7.46 15.15
N HIS A 232 -0.95 8.09 15.41
CA HIS A 232 -0.82 9.55 15.56
C HIS A 232 -1.18 10.34 14.30
N THR A 233 -1.28 9.70 13.13
CA THR A 233 -1.57 10.38 11.86
C THR A 233 -3.06 10.59 11.60
N ILE A 234 -3.94 9.87 12.30
CA ILE A 234 -5.38 9.92 12.02
C ILE A 234 -6.09 11.13 12.64
N SER A 235 -5.45 11.80 13.59
CA SER A 235 -5.97 12.99 14.27
C SER A 235 -4.85 13.93 14.68
N THR A 236 -5.17 15.21 14.82
CA THR A 236 -4.29 16.24 15.40
C THR A 236 -4.24 16.16 16.94
N ASP A 237 -5.04 15.31 17.57
CA ASP A 237 -5.09 15.13 19.02
C ASP A 237 -3.68 14.89 19.59
N PRO A 238 -3.15 15.80 20.44
CA PRO A 238 -1.80 15.70 20.97
C PRO A 238 -1.61 14.50 21.93
N GLY A 239 -2.69 13.98 22.47
CA GLY A 239 -2.66 12.88 23.41
C GLY A 239 -2.45 11.51 22.78
N ILE A 240 -2.49 11.37 21.45
CA ILE A 240 -2.12 10.11 20.79
C ILE A 240 -0.61 9.94 20.87
N SER A 241 -0.15 8.80 21.34
CA SER A 241 1.28 8.49 21.45
C SER A 241 1.96 8.37 20.08
N TYR A 242 3.23 8.79 20.02
CA TYR A 242 4.09 8.44 18.89
C TYR A 242 4.65 7.02 19.09
N PRO A 243 4.89 6.26 18.01
CA PRO A 243 5.60 4.99 18.15
C PRO A 243 7.01 5.21 18.73
N THR A 244 7.48 4.24 19.51
CA THR A 244 8.81 4.26 20.09
C THR A 244 9.91 4.35 19.03
N LEU A 245 11.09 4.82 19.39
CA LEU A 245 12.24 4.90 18.47
C LEU A 245 12.61 3.52 17.90
N GLU A 246 12.40 2.46 18.67
CA GLU A 246 12.62 1.08 18.23
C GLU A 246 11.64 0.71 17.11
N LYS A 247 10.34 0.93 17.31
CA LYS A 247 9.32 0.71 16.28
C LYS A 247 9.56 1.57 15.04
N GLN A 248 9.94 2.83 15.18
CA GLN A 248 10.25 3.69 14.04
C GLN A 248 11.37 3.11 13.18
N LYS A 249 12.39 2.46 13.77
CA LYS A 249 13.45 1.75 13.05
C LYS A 249 12.91 0.50 12.34
N GLU A 250 12.05 -0.29 13.00
CA GLU A 250 11.39 -1.45 12.39
C GLU A 250 10.58 -1.05 11.16
N PHE A 251 9.87 0.09 11.21
CA PHE A 251 9.06 0.61 10.10
C PHE A 251 9.89 1.18 8.94
N ARG A 252 11.19 1.34 9.11
CA ARG A 252 12.10 1.97 8.13
C ARG A 252 11.64 3.35 7.68
N TRP A 253 11.05 4.13 8.56
CA TRP A 253 10.67 5.50 8.25
C TRP A 253 11.91 6.38 8.13
N GLU A 254 12.12 6.98 6.98
CA GLU A 254 13.16 8.00 6.78
C GLU A 254 12.83 9.27 7.59
N LYS A 255 11.55 9.59 7.67
CA LYS A 255 11.01 10.67 8.48
C LYS A 255 9.71 10.20 9.16
N LEU A 256 9.57 10.49 10.44
CA LEU A 256 8.34 10.25 11.18
C LEU A 256 7.17 11.02 10.49
N PRO A 257 6.08 10.35 10.13
CA PRO A 257 4.91 11.03 9.59
C PRO A 257 4.37 12.08 10.55
N GLU A 258 3.91 13.20 10.02
CA GLU A 258 3.36 14.29 10.84
C GLU A 258 2.03 13.88 11.48
N ARG A 259 1.83 14.35 12.73
CA ARG A 259 0.58 14.14 13.45
C ARG A 259 -0.59 14.71 12.63
N GLY A 260 -1.68 13.94 12.53
CA GLY A 260 -2.89 14.36 11.84
C GLY A 260 -2.81 14.44 10.31
N VAL A 261 -1.68 14.05 9.69
CA VAL A 261 -1.53 14.13 8.22
C VAL A 261 -2.58 13.32 7.44
N ALA A 262 -3.22 12.35 8.08
CA ALA A 262 -4.29 11.55 7.49
C ALA A 262 -5.69 11.88 8.04
N SER A 263 -5.83 12.93 8.87
CA SER A 263 -7.09 13.27 9.58
C SER A 263 -8.28 13.46 8.64
N ALA A 264 -8.07 14.00 7.44
CA ALA A 264 -9.13 14.18 6.44
C ALA A 264 -9.81 12.85 6.01
N ARG A 265 -9.17 11.71 6.24
CA ARG A 265 -9.71 10.38 5.95
C ARG A 265 -10.38 9.71 7.16
N TRP A 266 -10.31 10.34 8.32
CA TRP A 266 -10.79 9.81 9.59
C TRP A 266 -11.73 10.79 10.26
N PRO A 267 -13.04 10.82 9.89
CA PRO A 267 -14.02 11.80 10.41
C PRO A 267 -14.46 11.44 11.84
N ILE A 268 -13.51 11.43 12.79
CA ILE A 268 -13.68 10.93 14.16
C ILE A 268 -14.85 11.64 14.85
N GLU A 269 -14.89 12.98 14.82
CA GLU A 269 -15.97 13.71 15.47
C GLU A 269 -17.36 13.39 14.89
N THR A 270 -17.45 13.16 13.57
CA THR A 270 -18.72 12.79 12.94
C THR A 270 -19.16 11.42 13.43
N ILE A 271 -18.24 10.46 13.55
CA ILE A 271 -18.52 9.12 14.06
C ILE A 271 -19.01 9.22 15.52
N MET A 272 -18.30 9.99 16.37
CA MET A 272 -18.67 10.21 17.78
C MET A 272 -20.06 10.86 17.92
N LYS A 273 -20.34 11.91 17.15
CA LYS A 273 -21.64 12.62 17.16
C LYS A 273 -22.83 11.74 16.75
N ASN A 274 -22.55 10.65 16.00
CA ASN A 274 -23.56 9.67 15.62
C ASN A 274 -23.62 8.45 16.56
N GLY A 275 -22.92 8.49 17.70
CA GLY A 275 -23.02 7.47 18.75
C GLY A 275 -22.25 6.19 18.48
N TYR A 276 -21.25 6.24 17.58
CA TYR A 276 -20.38 5.09 17.29
C TYR A 276 -18.99 5.34 17.87
N ALA A 277 -18.33 4.27 18.33
CA ALA A 277 -16.92 4.27 18.63
C ALA A 277 -16.09 4.04 17.34
N LEU A 278 -14.82 4.44 17.39
CA LEU A 278 -13.84 4.19 16.35
C LEU A 278 -12.60 3.55 16.97
N ALA A 279 -12.09 2.49 16.35
CA ALA A 279 -10.79 1.92 16.68
C ALA A 279 -9.90 1.78 15.44
N THR A 280 -8.60 1.88 15.63
CA THR A 280 -7.62 1.65 14.57
C THR A 280 -6.31 1.07 15.13
N ILE A 281 -5.63 0.31 14.27
CA ILE A 281 -4.28 -0.21 14.50
C ILE A 281 -3.40 0.23 13.34
N TYR A 282 -2.16 0.58 13.62
CA TYR A 282 -1.18 0.74 12.56
C TYR A 282 -0.76 -0.63 12.01
N ARG A 283 -0.98 -0.86 10.71
CA ARG A 283 -0.64 -2.14 10.07
C ARG A 283 0.83 -2.56 10.23
N GLY A 284 1.75 -1.59 10.30
CA GLY A 284 3.18 -1.85 10.45
C GLY A 284 3.56 -2.44 11.81
N ASP A 285 2.72 -2.28 12.85
CA ASP A 285 2.90 -2.96 14.13
C ASP A 285 2.72 -4.48 14.01
N ILE A 286 2.01 -4.92 12.96
CA ILE A 286 1.65 -6.32 12.73
C ILE A 286 2.61 -6.94 11.72
N ASP A 287 2.66 -6.36 10.53
CA ASP A 287 3.57 -6.76 9.47
C ASP A 287 3.82 -5.56 8.55
N PRO A 288 5.08 -5.19 8.29
CA PRO A 288 5.40 -4.02 7.49
C PRO A 288 5.00 -4.20 6.01
N ASP A 289 4.60 -3.11 5.37
CA ASP A 289 4.17 -3.12 3.97
C ASP A 289 5.35 -2.91 3.00
N PHE A 290 6.38 -3.70 3.18
CA PHE A 290 7.52 -3.81 2.28
C PHE A 290 8.10 -5.22 2.36
N ASP A 291 8.76 -5.68 1.30
CA ASP A 291 9.41 -6.99 1.30
C ASP A 291 10.64 -6.98 2.22
N ASP A 292 10.51 -7.67 3.33
CA ASP A 292 11.59 -7.96 4.28
C ASP A 292 11.83 -9.47 4.45
N ALA A 293 11.22 -10.27 3.59
CA ALA A 293 11.18 -11.73 3.68
C ALA A 293 10.58 -12.22 5.01
N PHE A 294 9.56 -11.51 5.53
CA PHE A 294 8.84 -11.82 6.78
C PHE A 294 9.74 -11.93 8.01
N LYS A 295 10.77 -11.10 8.10
CA LYS A 295 11.73 -11.08 9.22
C LYS A 295 11.28 -10.19 10.37
N ASN A 296 10.52 -9.14 10.06
CA ASN A 296 9.90 -8.24 11.03
C ASN A 296 8.45 -8.69 11.30
N GLY A 297 7.67 -7.89 12.01
CA GLY A 297 6.27 -8.19 12.26
C GLY A 297 6.04 -9.41 13.15
N VAL A 298 4.89 -10.06 12.95
CA VAL A 298 4.40 -11.17 13.82
C VAL A 298 4.78 -12.56 13.33
N HIS A 299 5.14 -12.73 12.06
CA HIS A 299 5.45 -14.05 11.49
C HIS A 299 6.50 -14.84 12.26
N PRO A 300 7.65 -14.21 12.68
CA PRO A 300 8.70 -14.93 13.41
C PRO A 300 8.26 -15.56 14.72
N LEU A 301 7.17 -15.09 15.33
CA LEU A 301 6.63 -15.66 16.57
C LEU A 301 6.10 -17.09 16.39
N PHE A 302 5.79 -17.48 15.16
CA PHE A 302 5.15 -18.74 14.83
C PHE A 302 6.05 -19.69 14.03
N TYR A 303 7.30 -19.28 13.75
CA TYR A 303 8.23 -20.11 13.02
C TYR A 303 8.61 -21.37 13.78
N GLN A 304 8.63 -22.47 13.04
CA GLN A 304 9.19 -23.72 13.53
C GLN A 304 10.73 -23.63 13.61
N LYS A 305 11.36 -24.59 14.29
CA LYS A 305 12.82 -24.68 14.35
C LYS A 305 13.40 -24.64 12.91
N GLU A 306 14.35 -23.73 12.68
CA GLU A 306 15.03 -23.50 11.39
C GLU A 306 14.18 -22.82 10.30
N GLN A 307 12.89 -22.60 10.52
CA GLN A 307 12.05 -21.82 9.61
C GLN A 307 12.47 -20.35 9.63
N ARG A 308 12.54 -19.70 8.46
CA ARG A 308 12.95 -18.31 8.32
C ARG A 308 11.94 -17.44 7.58
N ARG A 309 10.92 -18.06 7.01
CA ARG A 309 9.79 -17.41 6.32
C ARG A 309 8.59 -18.36 6.32
N PRO A 310 7.37 -17.86 6.10
CA PRO A 310 6.21 -18.70 5.92
C PRO A 310 6.42 -19.71 4.78
N ALA A 311 5.87 -20.90 4.93
CA ALA A 311 5.74 -21.87 3.84
C ALA A 311 4.68 -21.37 2.82
N ASP A 312 4.61 -21.99 1.64
CA ASP A 312 3.76 -21.54 0.53
C ASP A 312 2.25 -21.52 0.87
N ASN A 313 1.82 -22.34 1.83
CA ASN A 313 0.44 -22.40 2.32
C ASN A 313 0.25 -21.76 3.70
N GLU A 314 1.27 -21.14 4.25
CA GLU A 314 1.18 -20.34 5.47
C GLU A 314 0.87 -18.88 5.15
N TRP A 315 0.37 -18.18 6.15
CA TRP A 315 -0.15 -16.84 6.05
C TRP A 315 0.84 -15.79 5.54
N GLY A 316 0.34 -14.95 4.62
CA GLY A 316 1.04 -13.75 4.15
C GLY A 316 0.61 -12.49 4.91
N THR A 317 1.13 -11.34 4.50
CA THR A 317 0.89 -10.03 5.13
C THR A 317 -0.59 -9.66 5.29
N ILE A 318 -1.43 -9.89 4.26
CA ILE A 318 -2.87 -9.58 4.33
C ILE A 318 -3.55 -10.45 5.40
N ALA A 319 -3.19 -11.73 5.48
CA ALA A 319 -3.72 -12.63 6.49
C ALA A 319 -3.23 -12.27 7.90
N ALA A 320 -1.98 -11.80 8.04
CA ALA A 320 -1.44 -11.34 9.32
C ALA A 320 -2.20 -10.09 9.82
N TRP A 321 -2.50 -9.15 8.93
CA TRP A 321 -3.32 -7.99 9.27
C TRP A 321 -4.75 -8.39 9.69
N ALA A 322 -5.38 -9.30 8.95
CA ALA A 322 -6.71 -9.83 9.30
C ALA A 322 -6.71 -10.58 10.64
N TRP A 323 -5.68 -11.38 10.88
CA TRP A 323 -5.48 -12.09 12.13
C TRP A 323 -5.32 -11.14 13.33
N ALA A 324 -4.56 -10.06 13.19
CA ALA A 324 -4.45 -9.07 14.25
C ALA A 324 -5.76 -8.32 14.51
N MET A 325 -6.59 -8.13 13.46
CA MET A 325 -7.94 -7.59 13.64
C MET A 325 -8.79 -8.55 14.49
N SER A 326 -8.68 -9.86 14.29
CA SER A 326 -9.33 -10.87 15.13
C SER A 326 -8.79 -10.88 16.57
N CYS A 327 -7.48 -10.70 16.77
CA CYS A 327 -6.90 -10.53 18.12
C CYS A 327 -7.44 -9.28 18.83
N ALA A 328 -7.64 -8.17 18.10
CA ALA A 328 -8.25 -6.98 18.68
C ALA A 328 -9.71 -7.19 19.06
N MET A 329 -10.43 -8.06 18.33
CA MET A 329 -11.79 -8.43 18.68
C MET A 329 -11.87 -9.11 20.07
N ASP A 330 -10.86 -9.89 20.45
CA ASP A 330 -10.77 -10.48 21.80
C ASP A 330 -10.72 -9.38 22.89
N TYR A 331 -10.05 -8.25 22.62
CA TYR A 331 -10.08 -7.09 23.52
C TYR A 331 -11.45 -6.43 23.56
N PHE A 332 -12.08 -6.22 22.40
CA PHE A 332 -13.39 -5.54 22.35
C PHE A 332 -14.47 -6.30 23.11
N GLU A 333 -14.39 -7.63 23.21
CA GLU A 333 -15.27 -8.44 24.04
C GLU A 333 -15.06 -8.21 25.55
N THR A 334 -13.92 -7.67 25.97
CA THR A 334 -13.61 -7.36 27.38
C THR A 334 -13.92 -5.91 27.75
N ASP A 335 -13.97 -5.00 26.76
CA ASP A 335 -14.21 -3.57 27.00
C ASP A 335 -15.70 -3.30 27.29
N LYS A 336 -15.99 -2.83 28.50
CA LYS A 336 -17.36 -2.60 28.98
C LYS A 336 -18.09 -1.45 28.30
N GLU A 337 -17.42 -0.66 27.49
CA GLU A 337 -17.98 0.49 26.76
C GLU A 337 -18.36 0.13 25.32
N ILE A 338 -17.89 -1.01 24.81
CA ILE A 338 -18.12 -1.46 23.44
C ILE A 338 -19.20 -2.54 23.38
N ASP A 339 -20.15 -2.40 22.47
CA ASP A 339 -21.04 -3.48 22.06
C ASP A 339 -20.30 -4.41 21.08
N ALA A 340 -19.64 -5.42 21.62
CA ALA A 340 -18.85 -6.36 20.82
C ALA A 340 -19.68 -7.16 19.81
N SER A 341 -21.01 -7.21 19.96
CA SER A 341 -21.90 -7.81 18.95
C SER A 341 -22.13 -6.92 17.72
N LYS A 342 -21.65 -5.66 17.77
CA LYS A 342 -21.84 -4.63 16.73
C LYS A 342 -20.52 -4.00 16.30
N VAL A 343 -19.53 -4.82 15.99
CA VAL A 343 -18.25 -4.37 15.46
C VAL A 343 -18.26 -4.44 13.95
N ALA A 344 -18.16 -3.29 13.30
CA ALA A 344 -18.01 -3.15 11.86
C ALA A 344 -16.51 -3.05 11.50
N VAL A 345 -16.00 -4.01 10.74
CA VAL A 345 -14.63 -3.96 10.23
C VAL A 345 -14.60 -3.30 8.85
N PHE A 346 -13.68 -2.36 8.66
CA PHE A 346 -13.58 -1.64 7.38
C PHE A 346 -12.12 -1.48 6.90
N GLY A 347 -11.97 -1.31 5.60
CA GLY A 347 -10.67 -1.02 5.01
C GLY A 347 -10.76 -0.49 3.59
N HIS A 348 -9.68 0.20 3.19
CA HIS A 348 -9.49 0.71 1.84
C HIS A 348 -8.29 0.02 1.18
N SER A 349 -8.42 -0.32 -0.12
CA SER A 349 -7.36 -0.97 -0.89
C SER A 349 -6.92 -2.27 -0.22
N ARG A 350 -5.63 -2.51 0.00
CA ARG A 350 -5.11 -3.70 0.70
C ARG A 350 -5.67 -3.90 2.11
N HIS A 351 -6.05 -2.82 2.81
CA HIS A 351 -6.79 -2.95 4.07
C HIS A 351 -8.23 -3.40 3.86
N GLY A 352 -8.84 -3.13 2.70
CA GLY A 352 -10.13 -3.70 2.33
C GLY A 352 -10.06 -5.21 2.16
N LYS A 353 -8.98 -5.75 1.56
CA LYS A 353 -8.72 -7.19 1.51
C LYS A 353 -8.57 -7.79 2.90
N ALA A 354 -7.82 -7.11 3.78
CA ALA A 354 -7.66 -7.54 5.18
C ALA A 354 -9.00 -7.54 5.93
N ALA A 355 -9.83 -6.50 5.76
CA ALA A 355 -11.16 -6.43 6.37
C ALA A 355 -12.09 -7.55 5.87
N LEU A 356 -12.09 -7.82 4.55
CA LEU A 356 -12.84 -8.96 3.97
C LEU A 356 -12.39 -10.28 4.57
N TRP A 357 -11.08 -10.51 4.64
CA TRP A 357 -10.54 -11.75 5.16
C TRP A 357 -10.77 -11.90 6.66
N ALA A 358 -10.64 -10.82 7.45
CA ALA A 358 -10.99 -10.81 8.86
C ALA A 358 -12.46 -11.20 9.10
N GLY A 359 -13.40 -10.58 8.38
CA GLY A 359 -14.81 -10.92 8.50
C GLY A 359 -15.17 -12.31 7.96
N ALA A 360 -14.42 -12.83 6.97
CA ALA A 360 -14.62 -14.18 6.47
C ALA A 360 -14.16 -15.25 7.50
N THR A 361 -13.07 -14.99 8.22
CA THR A 361 -12.46 -15.94 9.17
C THR A 361 -12.96 -15.78 10.60
N ASP A 362 -13.42 -14.58 10.99
CA ASP A 362 -13.94 -14.30 12.32
C ASP A 362 -15.41 -13.83 12.26
N PRO A 363 -16.37 -14.69 12.58
CA PRO A 363 -17.81 -14.38 12.51
C PRO A 363 -18.30 -13.39 13.57
N ARG A 364 -17.46 -12.94 14.49
CA ARG A 364 -17.81 -11.92 15.49
C ARG A 364 -17.94 -10.53 14.88
N PHE A 365 -17.31 -10.28 13.74
CA PHE A 365 -17.53 -9.04 13.00
C PHE A 365 -18.91 -9.02 12.36
N SER A 366 -19.74 -8.07 12.78
CA SER A 366 -21.15 -7.98 12.37
C SER A 366 -21.36 -7.34 11.01
N LEU A 367 -20.42 -6.51 10.55
CA LEU A 367 -20.44 -5.81 9.27
C LEU A 367 -19.03 -5.71 8.70
N ILE A 368 -18.91 -5.95 7.40
CA ILE A 368 -17.62 -5.87 6.69
C ILE A 368 -17.76 -4.82 5.58
N ILE A 369 -16.88 -3.82 5.57
CA ILE A 369 -16.85 -2.74 4.58
C ILE A 369 -15.50 -2.78 3.87
N SER A 370 -15.49 -3.24 2.63
CA SER A 370 -14.32 -3.26 1.77
C SER A 370 -14.47 -2.21 0.67
N ASN A 371 -13.51 -1.30 0.59
CA ASN A 371 -13.49 -0.24 -0.40
C ASN A 371 -12.26 -0.37 -1.31
N CYS A 372 -12.49 -0.42 -2.63
CA CYS A 372 -11.44 -0.48 -3.65
C CYS A 372 -10.40 -1.60 -3.43
N SER A 373 -10.84 -2.81 -3.12
CA SER A 373 -9.94 -3.95 -2.83
C SER A 373 -10.04 -5.07 -3.87
#